data_6dafb89b581417c9fd25a47ff52d2a86
#
_entry.id   6dafb89b581417c9fd25a47ff52d2a86
#
_cell.length_a   1.000
_cell.length_b   1.000
_cell.length_c   1.000
_cell.angle_alpha   90.00
_cell.angle_beta   90.00
_cell.angle_gamma   90.00
#
_symmetry.space_group_name_H-M   'P 1'
#
loop_
_entity.id
_entity.type
_entity.pdbx_description
1 polymer ?
#
loop_
_entity_poly.entity_id
_entity_poly.type
_entity_poly.pdbx_seq_one_letter_code
_entity_poly.pdbx_strand_id
1 'polypeptide(L)'
;MKIVQLEPYPPQLAIVCSEKEHEELQKLMDLPDFGNWNDRETRNASTFTFSRVNYPYLLIVVELYHPDDLKYNTISHEGIHVMSSLMNYVGLKYDPENDEWYAYQHDFIVNAICKAHDEYLERKKAPKHKPKIETGNHPAIQPQDVMNSLLTDTTGDFLGD
;
A
#
# COMPACT_ATOMS: atom_id res chain seq x y z
N MET A 1 4.80 2.16 -2.75
CA MET A 1 3.39 2.00 -2.35
C MET A 1 3.31 1.19 -1.07
N LYS A 2 2.39 1.54 -0.20
CA LYS A 2 2.09 0.82 1.05
C LYS A 2 0.58 0.57 1.14
N ILE A 3 0.19 -0.65 1.49
CA ILE A 3 -1.21 -1.00 1.75
C ILE A 3 -1.33 -1.37 3.23
N VAL A 4 -2.31 -0.78 3.91
CA VAL A 4 -2.56 -0.94 5.34
C VAL A 4 -4.01 -1.39 5.54
N GLN A 5 -4.24 -2.38 6.41
CA GLN A 5 -5.58 -2.75 6.85
C GLN A 5 -6.07 -1.73 7.88
N LEU A 6 -7.29 -1.24 7.71
CA LEU A 6 -7.92 -0.32 8.66
C LEU A 6 -8.66 -1.10 9.77
N GLU A 7 -7.88 -1.79 10.60
CA GLU A 7 -8.43 -2.62 11.67
C GLU A 7 -9.29 -1.82 12.67
N PRO A 8 -10.35 -2.44 13.19
CA PRO A 8 -10.83 -3.82 12.94
C PRO A 8 -11.70 -3.97 11.69
N TYR A 9 -11.74 -2.99 10.81
CA TYR A 9 -12.63 -2.93 9.65
C TYR A 9 -11.99 -3.56 8.41
N PRO A 10 -12.84 -4.12 7.50
CA PRO A 10 -12.36 -4.72 6.25
C PRO A 10 -11.69 -3.75 5.26
N PRO A 11 -12.02 -2.44 5.20
CA PRO A 11 -11.39 -1.53 4.25
C PRO A 11 -9.88 -1.49 4.34
N GLN A 12 -9.23 -1.28 3.18
CA GLN A 12 -7.80 -1.10 3.06
C GLN A 12 -7.46 0.32 2.64
N LEU A 13 -6.34 0.82 3.14
CA LEU A 13 -5.76 2.10 2.78
C LEU A 13 -4.49 1.87 1.96
N ALA A 14 -4.48 2.30 0.71
CA ALA A 14 -3.29 2.36 -0.12
C ALA A 14 -2.69 3.77 -0.10
N ILE A 15 -1.39 3.89 0.14
CA ILE A 15 -0.66 5.15 0.14
C ILE A 15 0.36 5.11 -1.00
N VAL A 16 0.27 6.08 -1.89
CA VAL A 16 1.00 6.19 -3.15
C VAL A 16 1.76 7.51 -3.17
N CYS A 17 3.07 7.46 -3.39
CA CYS A 17 3.97 8.61 -3.33
C CYS A 17 4.68 8.90 -4.67
N SER A 18 4.37 8.19 -5.74
CA SER A 18 4.95 8.40 -7.06
C SER A 18 4.07 7.84 -8.17
N GLU A 19 4.27 8.37 -9.39
CA GLU A 19 3.61 7.89 -10.60
C GLU A 19 3.81 6.37 -10.81
N LYS A 20 5.02 5.89 -10.57
CA LYS A 20 5.31 4.45 -10.66
C LYS A 20 4.46 3.61 -9.70
N GLU A 21 4.31 4.06 -8.45
CA GLU A 21 3.48 3.38 -7.46
C GLU A 21 1.98 3.46 -7.83
N HIS A 22 1.54 4.57 -8.45
CA HIS A 22 0.21 4.75 -9.01
C HIS A 22 -0.08 3.71 -10.11
N GLU A 23 0.83 3.56 -11.09
CA GLU A 23 0.71 2.56 -12.15
C GLU A 23 0.71 1.13 -11.60
N GLU A 24 1.55 0.85 -10.60
CA GLU A 24 1.59 -0.44 -9.92
C GLU A 24 0.24 -0.74 -9.24
N LEU A 25 -0.37 0.25 -8.58
CA LEU A 25 -1.68 0.12 -7.95
C LEU A 25 -2.78 -0.12 -9.00
N GLN A 26 -2.78 0.64 -10.09
CA GLN A 26 -3.74 0.45 -11.18
C GLN A 26 -3.72 -0.98 -11.73
N LYS A 27 -2.53 -1.53 -11.96
CA LYS A 27 -2.34 -2.90 -12.45
C LYS A 27 -2.78 -3.94 -11.42
N LEU A 28 -2.35 -3.77 -10.17
CA LEU A 28 -2.64 -4.70 -9.08
C LEU A 28 -4.15 -4.82 -8.81
N MET A 29 -4.83 -3.70 -8.86
CA MET A 29 -6.24 -3.59 -8.50
C MET A 29 -7.16 -3.57 -9.73
N ASP A 30 -6.60 -3.67 -10.95
CA ASP A 30 -7.32 -3.56 -12.22
C ASP A 30 -8.26 -2.33 -12.22
N LEU A 31 -7.72 -1.12 -12.04
CA LEU A 31 -8.43 0.15 -11.94
C LEU A 31 -8.27 0.97 -13.24
N PRO A 32 -9.00 0.66 -14.33
CA PRO A 32 -8.79 1.29 -15.64
C PRO A 32 -9.06 2.80 -15.63
N ASP A 33 -9.96 3.26 -14.77
CA ASP A 33 -10.44 4.64 -14.73
C ASP A 33 -9.86 5.45 -13.56
N PHE A 34 -8.73 5.04 -13.01
CA PHE A 34 -8.11 5.76 -11.89
C PHE A 34 -7.60 7.15 -12.30
N GLY A 35 -7.55 7.44 -13.59
CA GLY A 35 -7.06 8.70 -14.18
C GLY A 35 -5.54 8.73 -14.28
N ASN A 36 -5.02 9.89 -14.73
CA ASN A 36 -3.60 10.09 -14.95
C ASN A 36 -2.99 10.85 -13.77
N TRP A 37 -1.85 10.38 -13.26
CA TRP A 37 -1.08 11.04 -12.20
C TRP A 37 -0.77 12.51 -12.55
N ASN A 38 -0.31 12.77 -13.78
CA ASN A 38 0.13 14.09 -14.22
C ASN A 38 -0.99 15.13 -14.33
N ASP A 39 -2.24 14.70 -14.45
CA ASP A 39 -3.39 15.63 -14.49
C ASP A 39 -3.69 16.25 -13.11
N ARG A 40 -2.99 15.79 -12.06
CA ARG A 40 -3.22 16.14 -10.65
C ARG A 40 -2.06 16.89 -10.00
N GLU A 41 -1.01 17.20 -10.76
CA GLU A 41 0.23 17.85 -10.24
C GLU A 41 -0.02 19.22 -9.57
N THR A 42 -1.15 19.86 -9.81
CA THR A 42 -1.51 21.12 -9.13
C THR A 42 -1.94 20.92 -7.69
N ARG A 43 -2.13 19.67 -7.25
CA ARG A 43 -2.54 19.30 -5.88
C ARG A 43 -1.35 18.76 -5.11
N ASN A 44 -1.35 18.95 -3.78
CA ASN A 44 -0.33 18.32 -2.91
C ASN A 44 -0.66 16.87 -2.62
N ALA A 45 -1.95 16.53 -2.48
CA ALA A 45 -2.44 15.19 -2.24
C ALA A 45 -3.90 15.05 -2.69
N SER A 46 -4.40 13.82 -2.76
CA SER A 46 -5.82 13.51 -3.01
C SER A 46 -6.20 12.16 -2.42
N THR A 47 -7.44 12.06 -1.96
CA THR A 47 -8.02 10.82 -1.45
C THR A 47 -9.11 10.32 -2.41
N PHE A 48 -9.08 9.04 -2.74
CA PHE A 48 -10.04 8.35 -3.61
C PHE A 48 -10.62 7.14 -2.91
N THR A 49 -11.84 6.77 -3.28
CA THR A 49 -12.53 5.63 -2.70
C THR A 49 -13.04 4.73 -3.82
N PHE A 50 -12.70 3.45 -3.77
CA PHE A 50 -13.10 2.45 -4.75
C PHE A 50 -13.89 1.34 -4.07
N SER A 51 -15.12 1.12 -4.52
CA SER A 51 -15.90 -0.07 -4.20
C SER A 51 -16.09 -0.89 -5.46
N ARG A 52 -15.75 -2.19 -5.44
CA ARG A 52 -15.91 -3.08 -6.58
C ARG A 52 -16.84 -4.24 -6.27
N VAL A 53 -17.59 -4.63 -7.29
CA VAL A 53 -18.49 -5.81 -7.22
C VAL A 53 -17.71 -7.09 -6.91
N ASN A 54 -16.45 -7.19 -7.37
CA ASN A 54 -15.61 -8.37 -7.21
C ASN A 54 -14.53 -8.25 -6.12
N TYR A 55 -14.45 -7.10 -5.44
CA TYR A 55 -13.53 -6.89 -4.33
C TYR A 55 -14.34 -6.72 -3.06
N PRO A 56 -14.22 -7.63 -2.08
CA PRO A 56 -15.13 -7.68 -0.95
C PRO A 56 -15.01 -6.49 -0.01
N TYR A 57 -14.00 -5.63 -0.23
CA TYR A 57 -13.69 -4.53 0.69
C TYR A 57 -13.53 -3.21 -0.04
N LEU A 58 -13.82 -2.12 0.67
CA LEU A 58 -13.52 -0.78 0.22
C LEU A 58 -12.00 -0.58 0.17
N LEU A 59 -11.51 -0.07 -0.96
CA LEU A 59 -10.15 0.45 -1.09
C LEU A 59 -10.19 1.97 -1.02
N ILE A 60 -9.48 2.55 -0.06
CA ILE A 60 -9.25 3.99 0.03
C ILE A 60 -7.81 4.24 -0.41
N VAL A 61 -7.60 5.19 -1.30
CA VAL A 61 -6.28 5.51 -1.86
C VAL A 61 -5.95 6.95 -1.52
N VAL A 62 -4.78 7.17 -0.92
CA VAL A 62 -4.19 8.50 -0.72
C VAL A 62 -2.99 8.62 -1.63
N GLU A 63 -3.02 9.59 -2.55
CA GLU A 63 -1.92 9.96 -3.42
C GLU A 63 -1.23 11.21 -2.92
N LEU A 64 0.09 11.17 -2.80
CA LEU A 64 0.96 12.26 -2.37
C LEU A 64 1.81 12.71 -3.56
N TYR A 65 1.43 13.80 -4.23
CA TYR A 65 2.04 14.22 -5.52
C TYR A 65 3.42 14.86 -5.36
N HIS A 66 3.64 15.59 -4.25
CA HIS A 66 4.90 16.29 -3.97
C HIS A 66 5.48 15.83 -2.62
N PRO A 67 5.93 14.55 -2.52
CA PRO A 67 6.35 13.99 -1.23
C PRO A 67 7.56 14.69 -0.62
N ASP A 68 8.43 15.35 -1.41
CA ASP A 68 9.60 16.06 -0.88
C ASP A 68 9.21 17.35 -0.13
N ASP A 69 8.09 17.97 -0.48
CA ASP A 69 7.61 19.24 0.08
C ASP A 69 6.31 19.09 0.89
N LEU A 70 5.91 17.86 1.18
CA LEU A 70 4.65 17.56 1.84
C LEU A 70 4.64 18.05 3.29
N LYS A 71 3.57 18.77 3.64
CA LYS A 71 3.37 19.27 5.00
C LYS A 71 2.44 18.36 5.80
N TYR A 72 2.68 18.27 7.10
CA TYR A 72 1.86 17.48 8.02
C TYR A 72 0.36 17.84 7.95
N ASN A 73 0.03 19.13 7.80
CA ASN A 73 -1.36 19.56 7.68
C ASN A 73 -2.06 18.99 6.41
N THR A 74 -1.33 18.75 5.32
CA THR A 74 -1.85 18.08 4.13
C THR A 74 -2.16 16.62 4.45
N ILE A 75 -1.26 15.92 5.14
CA ILE A 75 -1.49 14.52 5.56
C ILE A 75 -2.71 14.43 6.48
N SER A 76 -2.81 15.32 7.47
CA SER A 76 -3.96 15.35 8.38
C SER A 76 -5.27 15.65 7.64
N HIS A 77 -5.25 16.53 6.63
CA HIS A 77 -6.40 16.82 5.78
C HIS A 77 -6.86 15.57 5.01
N GLU A 78 -5.94 14.85 4.37
CA GLU A 78 -6.27 13.59 3.69
C GLU A 78 -6.75 12.52 4.68
N GLY A 79 -6.20 12.50 5.89
CA GLY A 79 -6.66 11.63 6.98
C GLY A 79 -8.15 11.82 7.29
N ILE A 80 -8.67 13.04 7.25
CA ILE A 80 -10.11 13.33 7.43
C ILE A 80 -10.94 12.74 6.28
N HIS A 81 -10.46 12.81 5.04
CA HIS A 81 -11.16 12.18 3.90
C HIS A 81 -11.19 10.66 4.01
N VAL A 82 -10.10 10.05 4.46
CA VAL A 82 -10.04 8.59 4.74
C VAL A 82 -11.03 8.23 5.83
N MET A 83 -11.07 9.00 6.94
CA MET A 83 -12.05 8.80 8.02
C MET A 83 -13.49 8.88 7.52
N SER A 84 -13.81 9.91 6.73
CA SER A 84 -15.16 10.09 6.18
C SER A 84 -15.57 8.90 5.31
N SER A 85 -14.64 8.38 4.49
CA SER A 85 -14.87 7.19 3.66
C SER A 85 -15.08 5.93 4.51
N LEU A 86 -14.28 5.74 5.56
CA LEU A 86 -14.42 4.64 6.50
C LEU A 86 -15.76 4.68 7.23
N MET A 87 -16.13 5.83 7.78
CA MET A 87 -17.39 6.04 8.50
C MET A 87 -18.60 5.73 7.59
N ASN A 88 -18.57 6.23 6.36
CA ASN A 88 -19.62 5.94 5.39
C ASN A 88 -19.74 4.44 5.09
N TYR A 89 -18.62 3.75 4.98
CA TYR A 89 -18.59 2.30 4.73
C TYR A 89 -19.18 1.50 5.90
N VAL A 90 -18.82 1.84 7.14
CA VAL A 90 -19.30 1.13 8.34
C VAL A 90 -20.66 1.63 8.83
N GLY A 91 -21.24 2.63 8.16
CA GLY A 91 -22.55 3.19 8.55
C GLY A 91 -22.55 4.00 9.85
N LEU A 92 -21.39 4.48 10.29
CA LEU A 92 -21.25 5.33 11.47
C LEU A 92 -21.44 6.80 11.10
N LYS A 93 -22.01 7.55 12.05
CA LYS A 93 -22.04 9.02 12.01
C LYS A 93 -21.13 9.57 13.10
N TYR A 94 -20.53 10.73 12.83
CA TYR A 94 -19.78 11.46 13.84
C TYR A 94 -20.70 11.81 15.00
N ASP A 95 -20.27 11.43 16.20
CA ASP A 95 -20.95 11.71 17.45
C ASP A 95 -20.02 12.53 18.36
N PRO A 96 -20.29 13.83 18.58
CA PRO A 96 -19.43 14.68 19.39
C PRO A 96 -19.43 14.31 20.89
N GLU A 97 -20.38 13.50 21.35
CA GLU A 97 -20.40 13.00 22.72
C GLU A 97 -19.55 11.73 22.91
N ASN A 98 -19.12 11.12 21.79
CA ASN A 98 -18.29 9.92 21.78
C ASN A 98 -17.26 9.98 20.63
N ASP A 99 -16.43 11.03 20.66
CA ASP A 99 -15.45 11.32 19.60
C ASP A 99 -14.09 10.61 19.76
N GLU A 100 -13.84 9.96 20.91
CA GLU A 100 -12.60 9.24 21.20
C GLU A 100 -12.27 8.20 20.13
N TRP A 101 -13.26 7.41 19.70
CA TRP A 101 -13.05 6.43 18.62
C TRP A 101 -12.60 7.13 17.32
N TYR A 102 -13.24 8.27 16.99
CA TYR A 102 -12.87 9.05 15.80
C TYR A 102 -11.43 9.55 15.89
N ALA A 103 -11.04 10.10 17.05
CA ALA A 103 -9.71 10.60 17.29
C ALA A 103 -8.65 9.49 17.13
N TYR A 104 -8.86 8.33 17.76
CA TYR A 104 -7.93 7.20 17.65
C TYR A 104 -7.80 6.66 16.21
N GLN A 105 -8.90 6.53 15.47
CA GLN A 105 -8.85 6.08 14.08
C GLN A 105 -8.18 7.11 13.18
N HIS A 106 -8.45 8.40 13.39
CA HIS A 106 -7.77 9.46 12.64
C HIS A 106 -6.26 9.44 12.90
N ASP A 107 -5.83 9.33 14.15
CA ASP A 107 -4.41 9.24 14.50
C ASP A 107 -3.75 8.01 13.88
N PHE A 108 -4.41 6.87 13.91
CA PHE A 108 -3.92 5.65 13.24
C PHE A 108 -3.70 5.88 11.74
N ILE A 109 -4.67 6.49 11.06
CA ILE A 109 -4.62 6.78 9.62
C ILE A 109 -3.50 7.76 9.31
N VAL A 110 -3.41 8.88 10.04
CA VAL A 110 -2.37 9.90 9.85
C VAL A 110 -0.98 9.30 10.06
N ASN A 111 -0.79 8.50 11.12
CA ASN A 111 0.47 7.82 11.38
C ASN A 111 0.83 6.82 10.28
N ALA A 112 -0.15 6.10 9.71
CA ALA A 112 0.08 5.19 8.59
C ALA A 112 0.55 5.94 7.33
N ILE A 113 -0.05 7.11 7.03
CA ILE A 113 0.34 7.96 5.90
C ILE A 113 1.74 8.53 6.14
N CYS A 114 2.02 9.09 7.32
CA CYS A 114 3.35 9.60 7.68
C CYS A 114 4.42 8.53 7.52
N LYS A 115 4.20 7.34 8.07
CA LYS A 115 5.15 6.24 7.98
C LYS A 115 5.40 5.78 6.53
N ALA A 116 4.36 5.73 5.70
CA ALA A 116 4.52 5.40 4.29
C ALA A 116 5.32 6.46 3.52
N HIS A 117 5.06 7.73 3.81
CA HIS A 117 5.78 8.86 3.26
C HIS A 117 7.28 8.84 3.66
N ASP A 118 7.59 8.66 4.94
CA ASP A 118 8.97 8.58 5.44
C ASP A 118 9.73 7.41 4.81
N GLU A 119 9.11 6.22 4.76
CA GLU A 119 9.68 5.04 4.09
C GLU A 119 9.94 5.28 2.59
N TYR A 120 9.08 6.06 1.92
CA TYR A 120 9.30 6.46 0.54
C TYR A 120 10.52 7.37 0.40
N LEU A 121 10.65 8.40 1.23
CA LEU A 121 11.78 9.32 1.22
C LEU A 121 13.10 8.61 1.53
N GLU A 122 13.11 7.66 2.46
CA GLU A 122 14.28 6.84 2.78
C GLU A 122 14.70 5.99 1.58
N ARG A 123 13.76 5.30 0.92
CA ARG A 123 14.03 4.52 -0.30
C ARG A 123 14.58 5.39 -1.43
N LYS A 124 14.10 6.64 -1.55
CA LYS A 124 14.56 7.60 -2.56
C LYS A 124 16.01 8.04 -2.31
N LYS A 125 16.41 8.17 -1.04
CA LYS A 125 17.76 8.56 -0.63
C LYS A 125 18.77 7.40 -0.70
N ALA A 126 18.31 6.16 -0.62
CA ALA A 126 19.17 5.00 -0.67
C ALA A 126 19.95 4.96 -2.01
N PRO A 127 21.29 4.79 -2.00
CA PRO A 127 22.07 4.69 -3.21
C PRO A 127 21.53 3.53 -4.07
N LYS A 128 21.23 3.80 -5.34
CA LYS A 128 20.85 2.77 -6.30
C LYS A 128 22.06 1.84 -6.48
N HIS A 129 22.18 0.83 -5.66
CA HIS A 129 23.16 -0.24 -5.88
C HIS A 129 22.79 -0.88 -7.23
N LYS A 130 23.59 -0.54 -8.27
CA LYS A 130 23.61 -1.39 -9.46
C LYS A 130 24.04 -2.76 -8.96
N PRO A 131 23.29 -3.84 -9.18
CA PRO A 131 23.77 -5.17 -8.89
C PRO A 131 25.09 -5.29 -9.68
N LYS A 132 26.21 -5.50 -8.98
CA LYS A 132 27.41 -6.03 -9.62
C LYS A 132 26.97 -7.35 -10.22
N ILE A 133 26.80 -7.38 -11.53
CA ILE A 133 26.76 -8.62 -12.27
C ILE A 133 28.18 -9.16 -12.13
N GLU A 134 28.41 -9.95 -11.11
CA GLU A 134 29.58 -10.82 -11.09
C GLU A 134 29.33 -11.83 -12.21
N THR A 135 30.00 -11.57 -13.33
CA THR A 135 30.15 -12.57 -14.39
C THR A 135 31.13 -13.64 -13.87
N GLY A 136 30.72 -14.29 -12.78
CA GLY A 136 31.29 -15.55 -12.33
C GLY A 136 30.78 -16.63 -13.26
N ASN A 137 31.69 -17.37 -13.91
CA ASN A 137 31.43 -18.60 -14.61
C ASN A 137 30.74 -19.61 -13.67
N HIS A 138 29.42 -19.51 -13.52
CA HIS A 138 28.67 -20.60 -12.95
C HIS A 138 28.48 -21.65 -14.07
N PRO A 139 28.91 -22.89 -13.83
CA PRO A 139 28.59 -23.97 -14.77
C PRO A 139 27.07 -24.04 -14.89
N ALA A 140 26.62 -24.12 -16.15
CA ALA A 140 25.19 -24.20 -16.47
C ALA A 140 24.58 -25.37 -15.68
N ILE A 141 23.64 -25.05 -14.78
CA ILE A 141 22.86 -26.04 -14.04
C ILE A 141 22.07 -26.82 -15.08
N GLN A 142 22.34 -28.12 -15.20
CA GLN A 142 21.62 -28.98 -16.11
C GLN A 142 20.18 -29.17 -15.63
N PRO A 143 19.18 -29.22 -16.53
CA PRO A 143 17.77 -29.38 -16.14
C PRO A 143 17.46 -30.59 -15.26
N GLN A 144 18.34 -31.59 -15.25
CA GLN A 144 18.24 -32.78 -14.40
C GLN A 144 18.52 -32.52 -12.91
N ASP A 145 19.33 -31.50 -12.59
CA ASP A 145 19.67 -31.18 -11.20
C ASP A 145 18.51 -30.49 -10.49
N VAL A 146 17.66 -29.76 -11.22
CA VAL A 146 16.44 -29.11 -10.69
C VAL A 146 15.37 -30.14 -10.38
N MET A 147 15.28 -31.23 -11.18
CA MET A 147 14.28 -32.27 -11.00
C MET A 147 14.58 -33.16 -9.79
N ASN A 148 15.86 -33.40 -9.49
CA ASN A 148 16.27 -34.20 -8.34
C ASN A 148 16.06 -33.46 -7.00
N SER A 149 16.15 -32.13 -6.95
CA SER A 149 15.92 -31.37 -5.72
C SER A 149 14.42 -31.30 -5.34
N LEU A 150 13.51 -31.42 -6.30
CA LEU A 150 12.06 -31.43 -6.07
C LEU A 150 11.52 -32.80 -5.61
N LEU A 151 12.29 -33.87 -5.78
CA LEU A 151 11.87 -35.22 -5.40
C LEU A 151 12.33 -35.67 -4.00
N THR A 152 13.18 -34.89 -3.31
CA THR A 152 13.70 -35.23 -1.99
C THR A 152 12.90 -34.61 -0.83
N ASP A 153 11.94 -33.71 -1.10
CA ASP A 153 11.17 -33.01 -0.03
C ASP A 153 9.80 -33.66 0.30
N THR A 154 9.52 -34.85 -0.22
CA THR A 154 8.21 -35.51 0.02
C THR A 154 8.28 -36.78 0.91
N THR A 155 9.31 -36.94 1.74
CA THR A 155 9.33 -38.01 2.75
C THR A 155 9.60 -37.42 4.14
N GLY A 156 8.62 -36.74 4.70
CA GLY A 156 8.54 -36.30 6.10
C GLY A 156 7.35 -36.94 6.75
N ASP A 157 7.60 -38.01 7.48
CA ASP A 157 6.83 -38.84 8.40
C ASP A 157 5.53 -38.21 8.94
N PHE A 158 4.43 -38.82 8.51
CA PHE A 158 3.17 -38.85 9.26
C PHE A 158 3.05 -40.23 9.95
N LEU A 159 3.56 -40.38 11.16
CA LEU A 159 3.16 -41.46 12.07
C LEU A 159 3.42 -41.03 13.52
N GLY A 160 2.39 -41.10 14.34
CA GLY A 160 2.57 -41.32 15.76
C GLY A 160 1.70 -40.49 16.69
N ASP A 161 0.67 -41.16 17.14
CA ASP A 161 -0.06 -41.18 18.42
C ASP A 161 -0.92 -40.00 18.79
#